data_5a5f74c99ffe9bb1a20fab171ab1d498
#
_entry.id   5a5f74c99ffe9bb1a20fab171ab1d498
#
_cell.length_a   1.000
_cell.length_b   1.000
_cell.length_c   1.000
_cell.angle_alpha   90.00
_cell.angle_beta   90.00
_cell.angle_gamma   90.00
#
_symmetry.space_group_name_H-M   'P 1'
#
loop_
_entity.id
_entity.type
_entity.pdbx_description
1 polymer ?
#
loop_
_entity_poly.entity_id
_entity_poly.type
_entity_poly.pdbx_seq_one_letter_code
_entity_poly.pdbx_strand_id
1 'polypeptide(L)'
;MSRFFVVIVSSILFTTFLSGSVLKEKVENIIGTKDYKMHNSLIGLLFKDESKYIINNQIKYLKVFNTLQENGLLNLRLNKPRDIEIEFQSSEKNFKSYKILNDVMHMIGYRYFFTKSMSIDDKQTLIWKILFKAEYMLDPVVLLNELRKNSANVIEVVNKGSNKWFYKIDFKNADLDSAIKIDNYEKVKFQKPLRAYMLKIEEAQSLQVISRNLNNWFPNIVFFDKDLKILKVIKKNRVYKGFKVKIPENTRYVKVTDLYNLINIKRGLSVIVR
;
A
#
# COMPACT_ATOMS: atom_id res chain seq x y z
N MET A 1 -13.47 21.78 -58.30
CA MET A 1 -12.60 21.01 -57.39
C MET A 1 -11.84 21.99 -56.50
N SER A 2 -12.25 22.26 -55.32
CA SER A 2 -11.48 22.89 -54.24
C SER A 2 -12.41 23.33 -53.10
N ARG A 3 -12.74 22.46 -52.19
CA ARG A 3 -13.43 22.83 -50.91
C ARG A 3 -13.43 21.62 -49.93
N PHE A 4 -12.26 21.03 -49.68
CA PHE A 4 -12.22 19.93 -48.70
C PHE A 4 -10.91 19.84 -47.89
N PHE A 5 -10.28 20.96 -47.57
CA PHE A 5 -8.98 20.87 -46.85
C PHE A 5 -8.82 21.80 -45.62
N VAL A 6 -9.91 22.30 -45.02
CA VAL A 6 -9.81 23.26 -43.92
C VAL A 6 -10.35 22.75 -42.55
N VAL A 7 -10.88 21.51 -42.47
CA VAL A 7 -11.57 21.06 -41.24
C VAL A 7 -10.68 20.21 -40.29
N ILE A 8 -9.47 19.78 -40.68
CA ILE A 8 -8.66 18.82 -39.87
C ILE A 8 -7.67 19.51 -38.93
N VAL A 9 -7.40 20.81 -39.03
CA VAL A 9 -6.38 21.46 -38.17
C VAL A 9 -6.96 22.03 -36.86
N SER A 10 -8.28 22.07 -36.68
CA SER A 10 -8.90 22.67 -35.49
C SER A 10 -9.05 21.72 -34.28
N SER A 11 -8.85 20.42 -34.42
CA SER A 11 -9.12 19.45 -33.33
C SER A 11 -7.92 19.07 -32.45
N ILE A 12 -6.71 19.50 -32.82
CA ILE A 12 -5.48 19.11 -32.07
C ILE A 12 -5.08 20.13 -30.98
N LEU A 13 -5.60 21.34 -31.05
CA LEU A 13 -5.24 22.43 -30.11
C LEU A 13 -6.10 22.47 -28.82
N PHE A 14 -7.12 21.64 -28.69
CA PHE A 14 -8.04 21.71 -27.54
C PHE A 14 -7.65 20.77 -26.37
N THR A 15 -6.71 19.87 -26.55
CA THR A 15 -6.34 18.89 -25.52
C THR A 15 -5.28 19.38 -24.52
N THR A 16 -4.57 20.44 -24.83
CA THR A 16 -3.49 20.96 -23.96
C THR A 16 -3.96 21.96 -22.91
N PHE A 17 -5.15 22.55 -23.05
CA PHE A 17 -5.68 23.54 -22.09
C PHE A 17 -6.41 22.91 -20.90
N LEU A 18 -6.82 21.63 -20.98
CA LEU A 18 -7.56 20.98 -19.88
C LEU A 18 -6.61 20.46 -18.78
N SER A 19 -5.37 20.09 -19.11
CA SER A 19 -4.43 19.51 -18.14
C SER A 19 -3.91 20.53 -17.11
N GLY A 20 -3.72 21.78 -17.49
CA GLY A 20 -3.28 22.85 -16.60
C GLY A 20 -4.29 23.18 -15.49
N SER A 21 -5.56 23.07 -15.78
CA SER A 21 -6.60 23.27 -14.79
C SER A 21 -6.69 22.13 -13.79
N VAL A 22 -6.46 20.88 -14.22
CA VAL A 22 -6.58 19.68 -13.37
C VAL A 22 -5.46 19.62 -12.32
N LEU A 23 -4.20 19.85 -12.68
CA LEU A 23 -3.10 19.85 -11.71
C LEU A 23 -3.26 20.95 -10.66
N LYS A 24 -3.62 22.16 -11.10
CA LYS A 24 -3.85 23.29 -10.20
C LYS A 24 -5.00 23.04 -9.23
N GLU A 25 -6.11 22.50 -9.71
CA GLU A 25 -7.24 22.09 -8.87
C GLU A 25 -6.81 21.06 -7.81
N LYS A 26 -6.01 20.04 -8.19
CA LYS A 26 -5.53 19.02 -7.24
C LYS A 26 -4.55 19.61 -6.22
N VAL A 27 -3.67 20.54 -6.62
CA VAL A 27 -2.79 21.25 -5.68
C VAL A 27 -3.62 22.08 -4.69
N GLU A 28 -4.63 22.83 -5.17
CA GLU A 28 -5.53 23.57 -4.31
C GLU A 28 -6.29 22.65 -3.34
N ASN A 29 -6.78 21.50 -3.80
CA ASN A 29 -7.44 20.49 -2.95
C ASN A 29 -6.51 19.89 -1.87
N ILE A 30 -5.21 19.89 -2.09
CA ILE A 30 -4.21 19.39 -1.12
C ILE A 30 -3.94 20.45 -0.05
N ILE A 31 -3.57 21.69 -0.44
CA ILE A 31 -3.12 22.71 0.51
C ILE A 31 -4.27 23.58 1.03
N GLY A 32 -5.43 23.53 0.39
CA GLY A 32 -6.61 24.33 0.71
C GLY A 32 -6.62 25.69 -0.01
N THR A 33 -7.85 26.19 -0.27
CA THR A 33 -8.07 27.41 -1.06
C THR A 33 -7.40 28.66 -0.47
N LYS A 34 -7.31 28.77 0.86
CA LYS A 34 -6.68 29.90 1.52
C LYS A 34 -5.18 29.97 1.20
N ASP A 35 -4.46 28.89 1.44
CA ASP A 35 -3.01 28.81 1.23
C ASP A 35 -2.68 28.84 -0.26
N TYR A 36 -3.52 28.22 -1.10
CA TYR A 36 -3.39 28.31 -2.55
C TYR A 36 -3.45 29.76 -3.06
N LYS A 37 -4.45 30.56 -2.63
CA LYS A 37 -4.56 31.96 -3.01
C LYS A 37 -3.40 32.80 -2.50
N MET A 38 -2.95 32.54 -1.27
CA MET A 38 -1.83 33.27 -0.64
C MET A 38 -0.51 33.04 -1.41
N HIS A 39 -0.28 31.83 -1.90
CA HIS A 39 0.96 31.42 -2.56
C HIS A 39 0.82 31.21 -4.08
N ASN A 40 -0.24 31.76 -4.70
CA ASN A 40 -0.60 31.51 -6.10
C ASN A 40 0.57 31.73 -7.09
N SER A 41 1.33 32.82 -6.94
CA SER A 41 2.48 33.12 -7.80
C SER A 41 3.58 32.06 -7.71
N LEU A 42 3.91 31.63 -6.49
CA LEU A 42 4.90 30.57 -6.26
C LEU A 42 4.42 29.22 -6.83
N ILE A 43 3.16 28.86 -6.57
CA ILE A 43 2.54 27.64 -7.09
C ILE A 43 2.55 27.64 -8.62
N GLY A 44 2.21 28.79 -9.24
CA GLY A 44 2.25 28.96 -10.69
C GLY A 44 3.66 28.74 -11.27
N LEU A 45 4.71 29.13 -10.55
CA LEU A 45 6.10 28.90 -10.94
C LEU A 45 6.51 27.44 -10.79
N LEU A 46 6.24 26.84 -9.62
CA LEU A 46 6.62 25.45 -9.29
C LEU A 46 5.96 24.43 -10.21
N PHE A 47 4.71 24.64 -10.55
CA PHE A 47 3.91 23.74 -11.37
C PHE A 47 3.76 24.22 -12.83
N LYS A 48 4.63 25.11 -13.30
CA LYS A 48 4.61 25.64 -14.68
C LYS A 48 4.80 24.53 -15.72
N ASP A 49 5.73 23.61 -15.49
CA ASP A 49 5.97 22.46 -16.36
C ASP A 49 5.18 21.23 -15.83
N GLU A 50 3.93 21.13 -16.27
CA GLU A 50 3.00 20.09 -15.84
C GLU A 50 3.38 18.69 -16.29
N SER A 51 4.15 18.56 -17.39
CA SER A 51 4.61 17.26 -17.89
C SER A 51 5.46 16.50 -16.88
N LYS A 52 6.06 17.21 -15.93
CA LYS A 52 6.77 16.63 -14.79
C LYS A 52 5.87 15.91 -13.80
N TYR A 53 4.63 16.34 -13.67
CA TYR A 53 3.68 15.88 -12.64
C TYR A 53 2.54 15.02 -13.18
N ILE A 54 2.28 15.10 -14.50
CA ILE A 54 1.26 14.31 -15.18
C ILE A 54 1.95 13.40 -16.21
N ILE A 55 1.86 12.09 -15.99
CA ILE A 55 2.43 11.08 -16.89
C ILE A 55 1.31 10.10 -17.23
N ASN A 56 1.10 9.83 -18.52
CA ASN A 56 0.02 8.96 -19.01
C ASN A 56 -1.37 9.34 -18.43
N ASN A 57 -1.65 10.63 -18.40
CA ASN A 57 -2.89 11.20 -17.86
C ASN A 57 -3.12 10.93 -16.35
N GLN A 58 -2.06 10.57 -15.61
CA GLN A 58 -2.11 10.33 -14.17
C GLN A 58 -1.21 11.30 -13.42
N ILE A 59 -1.74 11.88 -12.34
CA ILE A 59 -0.96 12.76 -11.46
C ILE A 59 0.01 11.92 -10.63
N LYS A 60 1.27 12.33 -10.62
CA LYS A 60 2.32 11.76 -9.78
C LYS A 60 2.33 12.43 -8.41
N TYR A 61 1.36 12.05 -7.57
CA TYR A 61 1.15 12.67 -6.25
C TYR A 61 2.39 12.73 -5.39
N LEU A 62 3.25 11.70 -5.39
CA LEU A 62 4.50 11.73 -4.65
C LEU A 62 5.38 12.91 -5.06
N LYS A 63 5.46 13.20 -6.36
CA LYS A 63 6.23 14.33 -6.87
C LYS A 63 5.59 15.67 -6.52
N VAL A 64 4.26 15.74 -6.57
CA VAL A 64 3.51 16.93 -6.13
C VAL A 64 3.77 17.22 -4.65
N PHE A 65 3.67 16.21 -3.78
CA PHE A 65 3.90 16.36 -2.34
C PHE A 65 5.35 16.73 -2.02
N ASN A 66 6.34 16.12 -2.68
CA ASN A 66 7.74 16.51 -2.52
C ASN A 66 7.94 17.98 -2.86
N THR A 67 7.43 18.43 -4.01
CA THR A 67 7.55 19.85 -4.40
C THR A 67 6.88 20.79 -3.39
N LEU A 68 5.69 20.44 -2.90
CA LEU A 68 5.01 21.25 -1.87
C LEU A 68 5.77 21.28 -0.55
N GLN A 69 6.31 20.14 -0.11
CA GLN A 69 7.07 20.02 1.14
C GLN A 69 8.41 20.77 1.08
N GLU A 70 9.17 20.60 0.00
CA GLU A 70 10.47 21.26 -0.22
C GLU A 70 10.35 22.80 -0.28
N ASN A 71 9.18 23.31 -0.67
CA ASN A 71 8.91 24.74 -0.75
C ASN A 71 8.06 25.29 0.42
N GLY A 72 7.90 24.51 1.50
CA GLY A 72 7.18 24.95 2.69
C GLY A 72 5.68 25.16 2.52
N LEU A 73 5.09 24.65 1.45
CA LEU A 73 3.66 24.77 1.13
C LEU A 73 2.79 23.67 1.76
N LEU A 74 3.40 22.64 2.33
CA LEU A 74 2.71 21.53 2.99
C LEU A 74 2.86 21.66 4.51
N ASN A 75 1.87 22.25 5.17
CA ASN A 75 1.86 22.35 6.62
C ASN A 75 1.13 21.15 7.25
N LEU A 76 1.88 20.25 7.84
CA LEU A 76 1.35 19.06 8.52
C LEU A 76 1.21 19.23 10.03
N ARG A 77 1.73 20.32 10.60
CA ARG A 77 1.68 20.57 12.05
C ARG A 77 0.32 21.13 12.45
N LEU A 78 -0.23 20.59 13.51
CA LEU A 78 -1.44 21.10 14.15
C LEU A 78 -1.05 21.92 15.39
N ASN A 79 -1.83 22.96 15.69
CA ASN A 79 -1.55 23.83 16.85
C ASN A 79 -1.67 23.11 18.21
N LYS A 80 -2.41 21.99 18.22
CA LYS A 80 -2.61 21.10 19.37
C LYS A 80 -2.98 19.71 18.90
N PRO A 81 -2.84 18.66 19.72
CA PRO A 81 -3.29 17.32 19.37
C PRO A 81 -4.78 17.32 18.98
N ARG A 82 -5.08 16.74 17.83
CA ARG A 82 -6.47 16.60 17.31
C ARG A 82 -6.71 15.18 16.84
N ASP A 83 -7.97 14.82 16.76
CA ASP A 83 -8.39 13.60 16.12
C ASP A 83 -8.22 13.75 14.60
N ILE A 84 -7.45 12.85 14.01
CA ILE A 84 -7.17 12.80 12.57
C ILE A 84 -7.93 11.62 11.98
N GLU A 85 -8.73 11.91 10.97
CA GLU A 85 -9.47 10.90 10.22
C GLU A 85 -8.82 10.69 8.84
N ILE A 86 -8.45 9.45 8.53
CA ILE A 86 -7.97 9.07 7.21
C ILE A 86 -8.94 8.06 6.60
N GLU A 87 -9.40 8.35 5.40
CA GLU A 87 -10.23 7.46 4.60
C GLU A 87 -9.39 6.89 3.45
N PHE A 88 -9.22 5.57 3.45
CA PHE A 88 -8.60 4.84 2.35
C PHE A 88 -9.68 4.19 1.50
N GLN A 89 -9.62 4.41 0.19
CA GLN A 89 -10.46 3.73 -0.79
C GLN A 89 -9.57 2.87 -1.69
N SER A 90 -9.77 1.56 -1.67
CA SER A 90 -9.09 0.63 -2.57
C SER A 90 -9.93 0.42 -3.83
N SER A 91 -9.30 0.42 -5.01
CA SER A 91 -9.97 0.04 -6.26
C SER A 91 -10.38 -1.44 -6.29
N GLU A 92 -9.94 -2.25 -5.35
CA GLU A 92 -10.18 -3.69 -5.30
C GLU A 92 -10.66 -4.15 -3.93
N LYS A 93 -11.65 -5.05 -3.94
CA LYS A 93 -12.15 -5.76 -2.78
C LYS A 93 -11.28 -6.98 -2.52
N ASN A 94 -10.12 -6.81 -1.88
CA ASN A 94 -9.35 -7.96 -1.44
C ASN A 94 -8.66 -7.74 -0.08
N PHE A 95 -8.37 -8.85 0.59
CA PHE A 95 -7.68 -8.81 1.87
C PHE A 95 -6.24 -8.29 1.76
N LYS A 96 -5.64 -8.37 0.56
CA LYS A 96 -4.29 -7.88 0.29
C LYS A 96 -4.21 -6.36 0.42
N SER A 97 -5.16 -5.61 -0.13
CA SER A 97 -5.19 -4.15 -0.01
C SER A 97 -5.29 -3.71 1.44
N TYR A 98 -6.18 -4.32 2.22
CA TYR A 98 -6.28 -4.04 3.66
C TYR A 98 -4.98 -4.41 4.40
N LYS A 99 -4.40 -5.58 4.11
CA LYS A 99 -3.15 -6.03 4.74
C LYS A 99 -2.00 -5.06 4.45
N ILE A 100 -1.84 -4.61 3.20
CA ILE A 100 -0.82 -3.64 2.82
C ILE A 100 -1.03 -2.32 3.55
N LEU A 101 -2.25 -1.77 3.53
CA LEU A 101 -2.56 -0.52 4.24
C LEU A 101 -2.25 -0.60 5.73
N ASN A 102 -2.69 -1.68 6.37
CA ASN A 102 -2.43 -1.88 7.80
C ASN A 102 -0.92 -2.02 8.09
N ASP A 103 -0.18 -2.77 7.27
CA ASP A 103 1.28 -2.91 7.43
C ASP A 103 1.99 -1.57 7.21
N VAL A 104 1.60 -0.81 6.19
CA VAL A 104 2.15 0.51 5.90
C VAL A 104 1.92 1.47 7.07
N MET A 105 0.71 1.53 7.62
CA MET A 105 0.42 2.36 8.80
C MET A 105 1.33 2.03 9.98
N HIS A 106 1.56 0.74 10.25
CA HIS A 106 2.47 0.31 11.31
C HIS A 106 3.94 0.64 10.99
N MET A 107 4.38 0.48 9.74
CA MET A 107 5.74 0.77 9.29
C MET A 107 6.10 2.25 9.41
N ILE A 108 5.15 3.15 9.10
CA ILE A 108 5.35 4.61 9.22
C ILE A 108 5.13 5.14 10.65
N GLY A 109 4.95 4.23 11.62
CA GLY A 109 4.93 4.57 13.06
C GLY A 109 3.56 4.66 13.70
N TYR A 110 2.47 4.56 12.96
CA TYR A 110 1.13 4.57 13.53
C TYR A 110 0.75 3.19 14.06
N ARG A 111 1.15 2.90 15.30
CA ARG A 111 0.88 1.61 15.94
C ARG A 111 -0.50 1.54 16.61
N TYR A 112 -1.07 2.70 16.94
CA TYR A 112 -2.35 2.82 17.63
C TYR A 112 -3.27 3.74 16.84
N PHE A 113 -4.25 3.14 16.20
CA PHE A 113 -5.36 3.82 15.55
C PHE A 113 -6.62 2.96 15.66
N PHE A 114 -7.76 3.59 15.57
CA PHE A 114 -9.06 2.92 15.63
C PHE A 114 -9.64 2.80 14.21
N THR A 115 -10.17 1.65 13.86
CA THR A 115 -11.04 1.52 12.69
C THR A 115 -12.38 2.15 13.03
N LYS A 116 -12.65 3.33 12.45
CA LYS A 116 -13.92 4.02 12.59
C LYS A 116 -15.04 3.31 11.82
N SER A 117 -14.74 2.89 10.58
CA SER A 117 -15.61 2.07 9.76
C SER A 117 -14.81 1.32 8.70
N MET A 118 -15.35 0.18 8.29
CA MET A 118 -14.87 -0.58 7.14
C MET A 118 -16.09 -1.08 6.39
N SER A 119 -16.18 -0.78 5.12
CA SER A 119 -17.29 -1.16 4.26
C SER A 119 -16.82 -1.49 2.86
N ILE A 120 -17.68 -2.18 2.14
CA ILE A 120 -17.52 -2.43 0.72
C ILE A 120 -18.72 -1.78 0.04
N ASP A 121 -18.46 -0.91 -0.94
CA ASP A 121 -19.51 -0.24 -1.69
C ASP A 121 -20.09 -1.13 -2.81
N ASP A 122 -21.12 -0.65 -3.48
CA ASP A 122 -21.78 -1.36 -4.57
C ASP A 122 -20.83 -1.63 -5.77
N LYS A 123 -19.76 -0.84 -5.90
CA LYS A 123 -18.71 -1.00 -6.92
C LYS A 123 -17.61 -1.99 -6.50
N GLN A 124 -17.83 -2.73 -5.40
CA GLN A 124 -16.87 -3.67 -4.84
C GLN A 124 -15.55 -3.01 -4.40
N THR A 125 -15.62 -1.74 -3.98
CA THR A 125 -14.50 -0.95 -3.48
C THR A 125 -14.43 -1.08 -1.96
N LEU A 126 -13.26 -1.39 -1.42
CA LEU A 126 -13.03 -1.36 0.02
C LEU A 126 -12.84 0.09 0.47
N ILE A 127 -13.66 0.53 1.43
CA ILE A 127 -13.53 1.82 2.10
C ILE A 127 -13.15 1.55 3.55
N TRP A 128 -11.98 2.03 3.97
CA TRP A 128 -11.49 1.88 5.33
C TRP A 128 -11.20 3.25 5.94
N LYS A 129 -11.89 3.58 7.01
CA LYS A 129 -11.71 4.84 7.76
C LYS A 129 -11.05 4.53 9.10
N ILE A 130 -9.96 5.24 9.35
CA ILE A 130 -9.22 5.17 10.61
C ILE A 130 -9.25 6.51 11.34
N LEU A 131 -9.12 6.44 12.66
CA LEU A 131 -9.05 7.58 13.56
C LEU A 131 -7.88 7.41 14.51
N PHE A 132 -7.08 8.46 14.68
CA PHE A 132 -6.00 8.53 15.67
C PHE A 132 -5.79 9.96 16.14
N LYS A 133 -5.18 10.14 17.31
CA LYS A 133 -4.90 11.45 17.88
C LYS A 133 -3.42 11.79 17.72
N ALA A 134 -3.11 12.94 17.12
CA ALA A 134 -1.73 13.39 16.91
C ALA A 134 -1.64 14.92 16.82
N GLU A 135 -0.42 15.46 16.95
CA GLU A 135 -0.06 16.85 16.70
C GLU A 135 0.34 17.11 15.23
N TYR A 136 0.55 16.05 14.46
CA TYR A 136 0.94 16.11 13.07
C TYR A 136 -0.02 15.28 12.24
N MET A 137 -0.39 15.81 11.09
CA MET A 137 -1.10 15.05 10.06
C MET A 137 -0.22 13.90 9.57
N LEU A 138 -0.85 12.85 9.06
CA LEU A 138 -0.16 11.78 8.35
C LEU A 138 0.68 12.39 7.21
N ASP A 139 2.00 12.18 7.26
CA ASP A 139 2.89 12.67 6.21
C ASP A 139 2.62 11.90 4.89
N PRO A 140 2.10 12.59 3.85
CA PRO A 140 1.74 11.93 2.60
C PRO A 140 2.97 11.45 1.83
N VAL A 141 4.14 12.11 1.96
CA VAL A 141 5.36 11.67 1.28
C VAL A 141 5.82 10.32 1.84
N VAL A 142 5.81 10.19 3.17
CA VAL A 142 6.17 8.94 3.85
C VAL A 142 5.16 7.83 3.50
N LEU A 143 3.86 8.13 3.56
CA LEU A 143 2.80 7.18 3.20
C LEU A 143 2.95 6.68 1.76
N LEU A 144 3.10 7.60 0.80
CA LEU A 144 3.18 7.25 -0.61
C LEU A 144 4.45 6.46 -0.95
N ASN A 145 5.57 6.76 -0.30
CA ASN A 145 6.79 5.98 -0.46
C ASN A 145 6.63 4.53 0.03
N GLU A 146 5.99 4.32 1.18
CA GLU A 146 5.75 2.96 1.69
C GLU A 146 4.72 2.19 0.83
N LEU A 147 3.68 2.86 0.35
CA LEU A 147 2.73 2.25 -0.60
C LEU A 147 3.44 1.81 -1.90
N ARG A 148 4.35 2.64 -2.41
CA ARG A 148 5.10 2.33 -3.64
C ARG A 148 6.00 1.10 -3.50
N LYS A 149 6.57 0.82 -2.33
CA LYS A 149 7.34 -0.42 -2.08
C LYS A 149 6.47 -1.66 -2.30
N ASN A 150 5.19 -1.56 -2.00
CA ASN A 150 4.20 -2.61 -2.25
C ASN A 150 3.61 -2.55 -3.67
N SER A 151 4.17 -1.76 -4.60
CA SER A 151 3.64 -1.54 -5.95
C SER A 151 2.18 -1.04 -5.97
N ALA A 152 1.76 -0.38 -4.90
CA ALA A 152 0.47 0.28 -4.81
C ALA A 152 0.57 1.73 -5.30
N ASN A 153 -0.37 2.17 -6.14
CA ASN A 153 -0.36 3.49 -6.75
C ASN A 153 -1.48 4.36 -6.20
N VAL A 154 -1.15 5.57 -5.74
CA VAL A 154 -2.16 6.54 -5.32
C VAL A 154 -2.76 7.22 -6.55
N ILE A 155 -4.08 7.10 -6.70
CA ILE A 155 -4.86 7.64 -7.82
C ILE A 155 -5.38 9.04 -7.49
N GLU A 156 -5.78 9.26 -6.23
CA GLU A 156 -6.35 10.51 -5.80
C GLU A 156 -6.04 10.79 -4.33
N VAL A 157 -5.78 12.06 -4.03
CA VAL A 157 -5.66 12.56 -2.66
C VAL A 157 -6.50 13.81 -2.52
N VAL A 158 -7.30 13.88 -1.46
CA VAL A 158 -8.14 15.04 -1.15
C VAL A 158 -8.00 15.38 0.33
N ASN A 159 -7.64 16.63 0.60
CA ASN A 159 -7.77 17.20 1.93
C ASN A 159 -9.22 17.66 2.11
N LYS A 160 -9.98 16.92 2.91
CA LYS A 160 -11.40 17.22 3.22
C LYS A 160 -11.55 18.32 4.31
N GLY A 161 -10.44 18.99 4.64
CA GLY A 161 -10.38 20.00 5.70
C GLY A 161 -10.40 19.42 7.11
N SER A 162 -10.15 20.26 8.12
CA SER A 162 -10.29 19.94 9.55
C SER A 162 -9.78 18.54 9.95
N ASN A 163 -8.55 18.20 9.57
CA ASN A 163 -7.87 16.95 9.92
C ASN A 163 -8.45 15.69 9.24
N LYS A 164 -9.09 15.83 8.08
CA LYS A 164 -9.64 14.70 7.32
C LYS A 164 -9.00 14.61 5.96
N TRP A 165 -8.40 13.45 5.67
CA TRP A 165 -7.79 13.18 4.38
C TRP A 165 -8.38 11.94 3.75
N PHE A 166 -8.47 11.96 2.43
CA PHE A 166 -8.94 10.87 1.59
C PHE A 166 -7.83 10.45 0.63
N TYR A 167 -7.60 9.13 0.55
CA TYR A 167 -6.66 8.52 -0.38
C TYR A 167 -7.36 7.43 -1.18
N LYS A 168 -7.40 7.57 -2.50
CA LYS A 168 -7.82 6.51 -3.41
C LYS A 168 -6.60 5.83 -3.98
N ILE A 169 -6.53 4.49 -3.85
CA ILE A 169 -5.32 3.73 -4.11
C ILE A 169 -5.65 2.53 -5.01
N ASP A 170 -4.85 2.35 -6.05
CA ASP A 170 -4.88 1.18 -6.93
C ASP A 170 -3.94 0.10 -6.40
N PHE A 171 -4.48 -1.08 -6.12
CA PHE A 171 -3.76 -2.27 -5.67
C PHE A 171 -3.70 -3.38 -6.72
N LYS A 172 -4.12 -3.13 -7.96
CA LYS A 172 -4.18 -4.15 -9.01
C LYS A 172 -2.87 -4.93 -9.17
N ASN A 173 -1.76 -4.21 -9.19
CA ASN A 173 -0.43 -4.79 -9.34
C ASN A 173 0.33 -4.87 -7.99
N ALA A 174 -0.36 -4.64 -6.89
CA ALA A 174 0.29 -4.61 -5.59
C ALA A 174 0.75 -6.00 -5.14
N ASP A 175 1.88 -6.00 -4.44
CA ASP A 175 2.51 -7.19 -3.86
C ASP A 175 2.88 -6.91 -2.39
N LEU A 176 3.08 -7.95 -1.58
CA LEU A 176 3.50 -7.78 -0.19
C LEU A 176 5.02 -7.60 -0.12
N ASP A 177 5.50 -6.36 0.02
CA ASP A 177 6.92 -6.07 0.23
C ASP A 177 7.48 -6.77 1.49
N SER A 178 6.63 -6.94 2.50
CA SER A 178 6.99 -7.63 3.74
C SER A 178 7.11 -9.15 3.62
N ALA A 179 6.74 -9.75 2.49
CA ALA A 179 6.85 -11.18 2.26
C ALA A 179 8.25 -11.54 1.73
N ILE A 180 8.87 -12.53 2.36
CA ILE A 180 10.21 -12.99 1.99
C ILE A 180 10.09 -13.89 0.78
N LYS A 181 10.72 -13.52 -0.34
CA LYS A 181 10.79 -14.36 -1.53
C LYS A 181 11.63 -15.61 -1.23
N ILE A 182 11.12 -16.77 -1.63
CA ILE A 182 11.83 -18.04 -1.53
C ILE A 182 11.98 -18.59 -2.96
N ASP A 183 13.21 -18.74 -3.40
CA ASP A 183 13.49 -19.35 -4.68
C ASP A 183 13.46 -20.89 -4.57
N ASN A 184 13.10 -21.57 -5.68
CA ASN A 184 12.97 -23.02 -5.70
C ASN A 184 14.33 -23.67 -5.38
N TYR A 185 14.28 -24.75 -4.60
CA TYR A 185 15.43 -25.54 -4.12
C TYR A 185 16.38 -24.81 -3.15
N GLU A 186 16.18 -23.52 -2.89
CA GLU A 186 16.93 -22.79 -1.90
C GLU A 186 16.48 -23.14 -0.47
N LYS A 187 17.45 -23.30 0.44
CA LYS A 187 17.20 -23.46 1.88
C LYS A 187 17.40 -22.14 2.59
N VAL A 188 16.29 -21.45 2.87
CA VAL A 188 16.32 -20.21 3.64
C VAL A 188 16.24 -20.50 5.14
N LYS A 189 17.14 -19.89 5.91
CA LYS A 189 17.20 -20.01 7.37
C LYS A 189 16.70 -18.73 8.02
N PHE A 190 15.55 -18.78 8.67
CA PHE A 190 14.98 -17.67 9.41
C PHE A 190 15.55 -17.56 10.81
N GLN A 191 15.67 -16.33 11.30
CA GLN A 191 16.03 -16.04 12.68
C GLN A 191 14.80 -16.12 13.60
N LYS A 192 14.98 -15.77 14.89
CA LYS A 192 13.88 -15.65 15.85
C LYS A 192 12.76 -14.79 15.29
N PRO A 193 11.52 -15.29 15.22
CA PRO A 193 10.42 -14.51 14.70
C PRO A 193 9.92 -13.45 15.70
N LEU A 194 9.71 -12.24 15.23
CA LEU A 194 8.95 -11.21 15.93
C LEU A 194 7.45 -11.26 15.56
N ARG A 195 7.16 -11.85 14.40
CA ARG A 195 5.82 -12.11 13.84
C ARG A 195 5.86 -13.40 13.02
N ALA A 196 4.71 -13.89 12.58
CA ALA A 196 4.66 -15.03 11.65
C ALA A 196 5.51 -14.75 10.40
N TYR A 197 6.23 -15.75 9.90
CA TYR A 197 6.92 -15.62 8.63
C TYR A 197 5.90 -15.59 7.49
N MET A 198 5.96 -14.56 6.64
CA MET A 198 5.22 -14.48 5.42
C MET A 198 6.17 -14.72 4.27
N LEU A 199 5.92 -15.77 3.51
CA LEU A 199 6.74 -16.19 2.38
C LEU A 199 6.01 -15.86 1.08
N LYS A 200 6.77 -15.47 0.07
CA LYS A 200 6.31 -15.33 -1.31
C LYS A 200 6.97 -16.43 -2.12
N ILE A 201 6.17 -17.23 -2.83
CA ILE A 201 6.63 -18.36 -3.62
C ILE A 201 6.12 -18.26 -5.06
N GLU A 202 6.84 -18.87 -5.97
CA GLU A 202 6.50 -18.94 -7.38
C GLU A 202 6.63 -20.38 -7.86
N GLU A 203 5.59 -20.92 -8.50
CA GLU A 203 5.58 -22.23 -9.21
C GLU A 203 6.21 -23.40 -8.42
N ALA A 204 5.91 -23.51 -7.15
CA ALA A 204 6.45 -24.57 -6.29
C ALA A 204 5.42 -25.66 -5.97
N GLN A 205 5.83 -26.91 -5.96
CA GLN A 205 4.95 -28.07 -5.73
C GLN A 205 4.93 -28.50 -4.24
N SER A 206 6.01 -28.32 -3.52
CA SER A 206 6.09 -28.74 -2.11
C SER A 206 6.84 -27.76 -1.24
N LEU A 207 6.35 -27.62 -0.02
CA LEU A 207 6.98 -26.86 1.06
C LEU A 207 7.52 -27.81 2.10
N GLN A 208 8.79 -27.68 2.44
CA GLN A 208 9.42 -28.33 3.58
C GLN A 208 9.83 -27.28 4.61
N VAL A 209 9.34 -27.43 5.83
CA VAL A 209 9.75 -26.59 6.97
C VAL A 209 10.50 -27.46 7.96
N ILE A 210 11.66 -27.00 8.41
CA ILE A 210 12.54 -27.70 9.34
C ILE A 210 12.68 -26.84 10.59
N SER A 211 12.31 -27.40 11.73
CA SER A 211 12.49 -26.78 13.03
C SER A 211 13.90 -26.94 13.52
N ARG A 212 14.52 -25.89 14.06
CA ARG A 212 15.84 -25.97 14.67
C ARG A 212 15.78 -26.72 16.01
N ASN A 213 16.93 -27.30 16.42
CA ASN A 213 17.04 -27.91 17.72
C ASN A 213 16.63 -26.98 18.85
N LEU A 214 16.03 -27.53 19.90
CA LEU A 214 15.49 -26.81 21.05
C LEU A 214 14.26 -25.93 20.77
N ASN A 215 13.68 -26.03 19.59
CA ASN A 215 12.32 -25.54 19.35
C ASN A 215 11.29 -26.65 19.69
N ASN A 216 10.10 -26.20 20.12
CA ASN A 216 8.92 -27.05 20.27
C ASN A 216 7.85 -26.57 19.26
N TRP A 217 8.12 -26.73 17.98
CA TRP A 217 7.26 -26.21 16.91
C TRP A 217 5.99 -27.05 16.74
N PHE A 218 4.84 -26.40 16.89
CA PHE A 218 3.52 -26.91 16.56
C PHE A 218 3.09 -26.26 15.23
N PRO A 219 3.14 -26.98 14.10
CA PRO A 219 2.93 -26.38 12.79
C PRO A 219 1.59 -25.65 12.65
N ASN A 220 1.66 -24.38 12.25
CA ASN A 220 0.53 -23.60 11.76
C ASN A 220 0.94 -22.95 10.44
N ILE A 221 0.46 -23.51 9.32
CA ILE A 221 0.82 -23.11 7.97
C ILE A 221 -0.46 -22.74 7.23
N VAL A 222 -0.49 -21.56 6.62
CA VAL A 222 -1.63 -21.09 5.83
C VAL A 222 -1.14 -20.73 4.43
N PHE A 223 -1.80 -21.28 3.42
CA PHE A 223 -1.54 -21.01 2.02
C PHE A 223 -2.57 -20.02 1.49
N PHE A 224 -2.12 -19.02 0.74
CA PHE A 224 -2.94 -17.97 0.17
C PHE A 224 -2.67 -17.82 -1.33
N ASP A 225 -3.68 -17.41 -2.06
CA ASP A 225 -3.54 -16.96 -3.44
C ASP A 225 -2.91 -15.54 -3.52
N LYS A 226 -2.85 -14.98 -4.73
CA LYS A 226 -2.32 -13.63 -4.98
C LYS A 226 -3.07 -12.49 -4.28
N ASP A 227 -4.34 -12.72 -3.91
CA ASP A 227 -5.23 -11.73 -3.27
C ASP A 227 -5.42 -11.97 -1.76
N LEU A 228 -4.58 -12.87 -1.19
CA LEU A 228 -4.63 -13.34 0.20
C LEU A 228 -5.93 -14.09 0.57
N LYS A 229 -6.61 -14.68 -0.41
CA LYS A 229 -7.66 -15.66 -0.13
C LYS A 229 -7.03 -16.95 0.37
N ILE A 230 -7.57 -17.51 1.44
CA ILE A 230 -7.07 -18.76 2.04
C ILE A 230 -7.40 -19.94 1.11
N LEU A 231 -6.36 -20.66 0.70
CA LEU A 231 -6.46 -21.89 -0.08
C LEU A 231 -6.43 -23.12 0.79
N LYS A 232 -5.57 -23.13 1.84
CA LYS A 232 -5.41 -24.26 2.75
C LYS A 232 -4.86 -23.81 4.10
N VAL A 233 -5.34 -24.45 5.16
CA VAL A 233 -4.83 -24.27 6.51
C VAL A 233 -4.37 -25.61 7.06
N ILE A 234 -3.18 -25.64 7.64
CA ILE A 234 -2.62 -26.81 8.33
C ILE A 234 -2.30 -26.42 9.75
N LYS A 235 -2.94 -27.09 10.70
CA LYS A 235 -2.69 -26.96 12.14
C LYS A 235 -2.34 -28.33 12.71
N LYS A 236 -1.27 -28.41 13.48
CA LYS A 236 -0.84 -29.64 14.16
C LYS A 236 -0.61 -29.35 15.64
N ASN A 237 -1.25 -30.13 16.50
CA ASN A 237 -1.23 -29.97 17.96
C ASN A 237 -0.15 -30.82 18.65
N ARG A 238 0.85 -31.31 17.91
CA ARG A 238 2.03 -31.98 18.42
C ARG A 238 3.31 -31.35 17.88
N VAL A 239 4.44 -31.60 18.54
CA VAL A 239 5.73 -31.06 18.15
C VAL A 239 6.27 -31.77 16.90
N TYR A 240 6.77 -30.99 15.95
CA TYR A 240 7.42 -31.48 14.73
C TYR A 240 8.84 -30.93 14.62
N LYS A 241 9.78 -31.81 14.26
CA LYS A 241 11.17 -31.43 13.89
C LYS A 241 11.26 -31.04 12.42
N GLY A 242 10.36 -31.53 11.60
CA GLY A 242 10.21 -31.17 10.19
C GLY A 242 8.83 -31.54 9.68
N PHE A 243 8.35 -30.78 8.70
CA PHE A 243 7.05 -30.99 8.08
C PHE A 243 7.14 -30.72 6.59
N LYS A 244 6.73 -31.68 5.77
CA LYS A 244 6.65 -31.53 4.32
C LYS A 244 5.20 -31.61 3.87
N VAL A 245 4.81 -30.75 2.94
CA VAL A 245 3.43 -30.67 2.44
C VAL A 245 3.41 -30.29 0.97
N LYS A 246 2.42 -30.81 0.23
CA LYS A 246 2.11 -30.37 -1.13
C LYS A 246 1.51 -28.97 -1.08
N ILE A 247 2.01 -28.07 -1.91
CA ILE A 247 1.52 -26.71 -2.07
C ILE A 247 0.24 -26.77 -2.92
N PRO A 248 -0.86 -26.13 -2.51
CA PRO A 248 -2.06 -25.97 -3.36
C PRO A 248 -1.74 -25.16 -4.61
N GLU A 249 -2.46 -25.47 -5.69
CA GLU A 249 -2.40 -24.66 -6.92
C GLU A 249 -2.77 -23.19 -6.65
N ASN A 250 -2.24 -22.29 -7.44
CA ASN A 250 -2.43 -20.83 -7.31
C ASN A 250 -1.93 -20.22 -6.00
N THR A 251 -1.11 -20.95 -5.22
CA THR A 251 -0.51 -20.37 -4.02
C THR A 251 0.53 -19.32 -4.40
N ARG A 252 0.38 -18.12 -3.85
CA ARG A 252 1.35 -17.03 -3.99
C ARG A 252 2.06 -16.74 -2.68
N TYR A 253 1.34 -16.86 -1.56
CA TYR A 253 1.90 -16.58 -0.24
C TYR A 253 1.69 -17.74 0.71
N VAL A 254 2.65 -17.91 1.62
CA VAL A 254 2.57 -18.90 2.69
C VAL A 254 2.91 -18.25 4.01
N LYS A 255 1.99 -18.31 4.96
CA LYS A 255 2.25 -17.91 6.34
C LYS A 255 2.70 -19.12 7.13
N VAL A 256 3.89 -19.06 7.74
CA VAL A 256 4.44 -20.11 8.61
C VAL A 256 4.59 -19.54 10.02
N THR A 257 4.02 -20.23 11.00
CA THR A 257 4.09 -19.84 12.41
C THR A 257 3.97 -21.05 13.33
N ASP A 258 3.98 -20.81 14.62
CA ASP A 258 3.60 -21.79 15.64
C ASP A 258 2.11 -21.67 15.95
N LEU A 259 1.46 -22.79 16.31
CA LEU A 259 0.01 -22.80 16.60
C LEU A 259 -0.34 -22.04 17.86
N TYR A 260 0.55 -22.00 18.84
CA TYR A 260 0.30 -21.42 20.17
C TYR A 260 1.10 -20.15 20.40
N ASN A 261 2.45 -20.20 20.32
CA ASN A 261 3.30 -19.07 20.65
C ASN A 261 4.61 -19.05 19.84
N LEU A 262 5.02 -17.86 19.40
CA LEU A 262 6.29 -17.69 18.68
C LEU A 262 7.53 -18.05 19.50
N ILE A 263 7.45 -18.09 20.84
CA ILE A 263 8.54 -18.56 21.72
C ILE A 263 8.90 -20.01 21.40
N ASN A 264 7.94 -20.85 20.98
CA ASN A 264 8.17 -22.24 20.61
C ASN A 264 9.13 -22.38 19.41
N ILE A 265 9.28 -21.33 18.61
CA ILE A 265 10.19 -21.28 17.46
C ILE A 265 11.26 -20.19 17.60
N LYS A 266 11.65 -19.88 18.84
CA LYS A 266 12.62 -18.81 19.15
C LYS A 266 14.01 -19.01 18.53
N ARG A 267 14.35 -20.20 18.08
CA ARG A 267 15.59 -20.49 17.34
C ARG A 267 15.46 -20.30 15.84
N GLY A 268 14.24 -19.96 15.37
CA GLY A 268 13.93 -19.84 13.96
C GLY A 268 13.60 -21.17 13.29
N LEU A 269 13.17 -21.07 12.05
CA LEU A 269 12.84 -22.21 11.19
C LEU A 269 13.72 -22.19 9.93
N SER A 270 13.82 -23.30 9.21
CA SER A 270 14.37 -23.32 7.87
C SER A 270 13.29 -23.76 6.90
N VAL A 271 13.26 -23.17 5.71
CA VAL A 271 12.25 -23.46 4.69
C VAL A 271 12.94 -23.81 3.37
N ILE A 272 12.37 -24.77 2.67
CA ILE A 272 12.76 -25.16 1.32
C ILE A 272 11.45 -25.31 0.52
N VAL A 273 11.40 -24.74 -0.66
CA VAL A 273 10.34 -24.97 -1.66
C VAL A 273 10.90 -25.72 -2.86
N ARG A 274 10.07 -26.56 -3.49
CA ARG A 274 10.46 -27.38 -4.63
C ARG A 274 9.30 -27.53 -5.61
#